data_0c19ccf30de63660cac72b3e77e47e02
#
_entry.id   0c19ccf30de63660cac72b3e77e47e02
#
_cell.length_a   1.000
_cell.length_b   1.000
_cell.length_c   1.000
_cell.angle_alpha   90.00
_cell.angle_beta   90.00
_cell.angle_gamma   90.00
#
_symmetry.space_group_name_H-M   'P 1'
#
loop_
_entity.id
_entity.type
_entity.pdbx_description
1 polymer ?
#
loop_
_entity_poly.entity_id
_entity_poly.type
_entity_poly.pdbx_seq_one_letter_code
_entity_poly.pdbx_strand_id
1 'polypeptide(L)'
;MKPIVRAGRMKPVHSDIRGPLFVEAMKRQKQGIDILKLNTGNPATFGFGLPDSIKNALMEHMQDGVGYCDFKGMPQARQAICDYETSKGIKGITPDDVFIGNGVSEVVSFALTPLLNDGDEVLVPSPSYSLWGNSVYLEDGKPVFYTCDEQANWYPDIQDIRSKITDKTKAIVIINPNNPTGVLYPKEILLEIIQVAREFGLLIFADEIYDRLVMDGKQHISLASLTEDVPVITLNGLSKSHCLCGYRCGWMVISGPRELTEDYRQ
;
A
#
# COMPACT_ATOMS: atom_id res chain seq x y z
N MET A 1 34.82 23.35 2.80
CA MET A 1 33.63 22.73 2.18
C MET A 1 32.44 22.99 3.09
N LYS A 2 31.23 23.24 2.52
CA LYS A 2 30.01 23.35 3.34
C LYS A 2 29.53 21.94 3.75
N PRO A 3 28.97 21.76 4.97
CA PRO A 3 28.40 20.48 5.35
C PRO A 3 27.25 20.06 4.42
N ILE A 4 27.16 18.78 4.11
CA ILE A 4 26.00 18.21 3.40
C ILE A 4 24.93 17.93 4.44
N VAL A 5 23.78 18.59 4.28
CA VAL A 5 22.63 18.45 5.20
C VAL A 5 21.46 17.79 4.49
N ARG A 6 20.61 17.09 5.26
CA ARG A 6 19.39 16.47 4.74
C ARG A 6 18.39 17.56 4.29
N ALA A 7 17.61 17.25 3.24
CA ALA A 7 16.49 18.09 2.82
C ALA A 7 15.49 18.34 3.97
N GLY A 8 14.84 19.50 3.96
CA GLY A 8 13.88 19.90 5.02
C GLY A 8 12.73 18.90 5.19
N ARG A 9 12.21 18.37 4.10
CA ARG A 9 11.14 17.34 4.09
C ARG A 9 11.50 16.03 4.80
N MET A 10 12.79 15.78 5.04
CA MET A 10 13.24 14.61 5.82
C MET A 10 13.08 14.74 7.34
N LYS A 11 12.75 15.94 7.85
CA LYS A 11 12.62 16.15 9.29
C LYS A 11 11.49 15.34 9.94
N PRO A 12 10.29 15.25 9.37
CA PRO A 12 9.20 14.43 9.90
C PRO A 12 9.31 12.94 9.55
N VAL A 13 10.17 12.57 8.60
CA VAL A 13 10.32 11.18 8.15
C VAL A 13 11.05 10.36 9.21
N HIS A 14 10.40 9.31 9.70
CA HIS A 14 10.96 8.38 10.68
C HIS A 14 10.53 6.94 10.42
N SER A 15 11.28 5.98 10.96
CA SER A 15 11.00 4.56 10.81
C SER A 15 10.74 3.95 12.19
N ASP A 16 9.54 3.43 12.39
CA ASP A 16 9.15 2.73 13.61
C ASP A 16 9.88 1.39 13.76
N ILE A 17 10.20 0.76 12.63
CA ILE A 17 10.85 -0.57 12.58
C ILE A 17 12.35 -0.49 12.90
N ARG A 18 13.02 0.63 12.59
CA ARG A 18 14.48 0.82 12.72
C ARG A 18 14.85 1.95 13.68
N GLY A 19 14.02 2.17 14.68
CA GLY A 19 14.23 3.18 15.72
C GLY A 19 15.29 2.78 16.77
N PRO A 20 15.37 3.51 17.88
CA PRO A 20 16.36 3.28 18.96
C PRO A 20 16.34 1.85 19.51
N LEU A 21 15.15 1.24 19.62
CA LEU A 21 15.01 -0.15 20.09
C LEU A 21 15.67 -1.16 19.16
N PHE A 22 15.61 -0.94 17.84
CA PHE A 22 16.32 -1.80 16.89
C PHE A 22 17.84 -1.71 17.08
N VAL A 23 18.38 -0.51 17.29
CA VAL A 23 19.81 -0.30 17.53
C VAL A 23 20.24 -1.02 18.81
N GLU A 24 19.46 -0.90 19.90
CA GLU A 24 19.73 -1.57 21.16
C GLU A 24 19.64 -3.11 21.01
N ALA A 25 18.64 -3.62 20.31
CA ALA A 25 18.52 -5.06 20.03
C ALA A 25 19.74 -5.59 19.28
N MET A 26 20.20 -4.88 18.24
CA MET A 26 21.41 -5.25 17.50
C MET A 26 22.68 -5.23 18.36
N LYS A 27 22.80 -4.28 19.30
CA LYS A 27 23.89 -4.22 20.26
C LYS A 27 23.89 -5.44 21.19
N ARG A 28 22.73 -5.80 21.73
CA ARG A 28 22.58 -6.99 22.59
C ARG A 28 22.87 -8.29 21.84
N GLN A 29 22.43 -8.43 20.61
CA GLN A 29 22.78 -9.58 19.76
C GLN A 29 24.28 -9.75 19.59
N LYS A 30 25.02 -8.64 19.37
CA LYS A 30 26.50 -8.67 19.28
C LYS A 30 27.16 -9.11 20.60
N GLN A 31 26.48 -8.97 21.72
CA GLN A 31 26.93 -9.44 23.06
C GLN A 31 26.56 -10.90 23.32
N GLY A 32 25.98 -11.62 22.35
CA GLY A 32 25.57 -13.01 22.48
C GLY A 32 24.20 -13.21 23.13
N ILE A 33 23.44 -12.12 23.35
CA ILE A 33 22.08 -12.21 23.88
C ILE A 33 21.13 -12.58 22.74
N ASP A 34 20.37 -13.63 22.91
CA ASP A 34 19.35 -14.04 21.95
C ASP A 34 18.15 -13.10 22.00
N ILE A 35 17.74 -12.56 20.84
CA ILE A 35 16.66 -11.60 20.71
C ILE A 35 15.57 -12.16 19.79
N LEU A 36 14.42 -12.45 20.36
CA LEU A 36 13.22 -12.80 19.58
C LEU A 36 12.63 -11.54 18.94
N LYS A 37 12.69 -11.47 17.62
CA LYS A 37 12.17 -10.34 16.82
C LYS A 37 10.73 -10.60 16.42
N LEU A 38 9.79 -9.90 17.04
CA LEU A 38 8.35 -9.99 16.75
C LEU A 38 7.82 -8.75 15.99
N ASN A 39 8.70 -7.81 15.66
CA ASN A 39 8.35 -6.52 15.07
C ASN A 39 8.37 -6.50 13.54
N THR A 40 8.77 -7.60 12.89
CA THR A 40 8.88 -7.67 11.44
C THR A 40 8.35 -9.01 10.94
N GLY A 41 7.34 -8.97 10.08
CA GLY A 41 6.82 -10.14 9.39
C GLY A 41 7.81 -10.61 8.31
N ASN A 42 8.71 -11.53 8.67
CA ASN A 42 9.65 -12.15 7.75
C ASN A 42 9.56 -13.68 7.85
N PRO A 43 8.62 -14.32 7.14
CA PRO A 43 8.39 -15.78 7.25
C PRO A 43 9.62 -16.62 6.96
N ALA A 44 10.52 -16.17 6.09
CA ALA A 44 11.75 -16.90 5.75
C ALA A 44 12.64 -17.17 6.98
N THR A 45 12.66 -16.27 7.96
CA THR A 45 13.45 -16.47 9.20
C THR A 45 12.87 -17.54 10.13
N PHE A 46 11.63 -17.98 9.87
CA PHE A 46 10.92 -19.01 10.60
C PHE A 46 10.82 -20.33 9.83
N GLY A 47 11.62 -20.52 8.78
CA GLY A 47 11.70 -21.76 8.02
C GLY A 47 10.70 -21.88 6.86
N PHE A 48 9.92 -20.84 6.56
CA PHE A 48 9.05 -20.79 5.39
C PHE A 48 9.91 -20.51 4.15
N GLY A 49 10.24 -21.55 3.41
CA GLY A 49 11.03 -21.45 2.17
C GLY A 49 10.21 -21.08 0.96
N LEU A 50 10.89 -20.94 -0.17
CA LEU A 50 10.26 -20.70 -1.46
C LEU A 50 9.52 -21.96 -1.92
N PRO A 51 8.21 -21.90 -2.23
CA PRO A 51 7.47 -23.04 -2.79
C PRO A 51 8.08 -23.51 -4.12
N ASP A 52 8.09 -24.82 -4.36
CA ASP A 52 8.69 -25.40 -5.58
C ASP A 52 8.00 -24.88 -6.85
N SER A 53 6.71 -24.64 -6.84
CA SER A 53 5.98 -24.05 -7.96
C SER A 53 6.52 -22.67 -8.36
N ILE A 54 6.82 -21.82 -7.39
CA ILE A 54 7.38 -20.48 -7.63
C ILE A 54 8.83 -20.59 -8.07
N LYS A 55 9.61 -21.47 -7.43
CA LYS A 55 11.00 -21.72 -7.79
C LYS A 55 11.12 -22.20 -9.25
N ASN A 56 10.28 -23.13 -9.66
CA ASN A 56 10.29 -23.67 -11.03
C ASN A 56 9.89 -22.60 -12.05
N ALA A 57 8.86 -21.80 -11.77
CA ALA A 57 8.46 -20.68 -12.62
C ALA A 57 9.58 -19.63 -12.77
N LEU A 58 10.29 -19.29 -11.69
CA LEU A 58 11.44 -18.39 -11.76
C LEU A 58 12.57 -18.96 -12.63
N MET A 59 12.85 -20.25 -12.54
CA MET A 59 13.86 -20.91 -13.37
C MET A 59 13.46 -20.95 -14.84
N GLU A 60 12.19 -21.22 -15.15
CA GLU A 60 11.64 -21.28 -16.51
C GLU A 60 11.69 -19.90 -17.17
N HIS A 61 11.34 -18.85 -16.45
CA HIS A 61 11.24 -17.49 -16.98
C HIS A 61 12.48 -16.61 -16.74
N MET A 62 13.58 -17.19 -16.29
CA MET A 62 14.81 -16.43 -15.97
C MET A 62 15.33 -15.61 -17.16
N GLN A 63 15.19 -16.13 -18.37
CA GLN A 63 15.67 -15.46 -19.60
C GLN A 63 14.78 -14.27 -20.02
N ASP A 64 13.52 -14.25 -19.60
CA ASP A 64 12.58 -13.18 -19.94
C ASP A 64 12.97 -11.85 -19.28
N GLY A 65 13.72 -11.91 -18.19
CA GLY A 65 14.20 -10.74 -17.43
C GLY A 65 15.53 -10.13 -17.92
N VAL A 66 16.11 -10.63 -19.03
CA VAL A 66 17.42 -10.16 -19.52
C VAL A 66 17.31 -8.81 -20.25
N GLY A 67 16.22 -8.56 -20.96
CA GLY A 67 15.98 -7.32 -21.71
C GLY A 67 15.09 -6.33 -20.95
N TYR A 68 15.03 -5.09 -21.46
CA TYR A 68 14.02 -4.13 -21.00
C TYR A 68 12.63 -4.59 -21.42
N CYS A 69 11.65 -4.36 -20.57
CA CYS A 69 10.24 -4.53 -20.89
C CYS A 69 9.51 -3.17 -20.94
N ASP A 70 8.20 -3.21 -21.14
CA ASP A 70 7.34 -2.04 -21.04
C ASP A 70 7.50 -1.38 -19.64
N PHE A 71 7.45 -0.05 -19.58
CA PHE A 71 7.62 0.71 -18.33
C PHE A 71 6.56 0.40 -17.27
N LYS A 72 5.36 -0.06 -17.69
CA LYS A 72 4.31 -0.53 -16.79
C LYS A 72 4.55 -1.95 -16.26
N GLY A 73 5.49 -2.68 -16.83
CA GLY A 73 5.78 -4.08 -16.54
C GLY A 73 5.46 -5.02 -17.71
N MET A 74 5.93 -6.26 -17.62
CA MET A 74 5.73 -7.28 -18.66
C MET A 74 4.23 -7.51 -18.95
N PRO A 75 3.80 -7.55 -20.22
CA PRO A 75 2.39 -7.69 -20.57
C PRO A 75 1.72 -8.93 -19.95
N GLN A 76 2.42 -10.06 -19.89
CA GLN A 76 1.90 -11.30 -19.30
C GLN A 76 1.67 -11.14 -17.79
N ALA A 77 2.56 -10.44 -17.09
CA ALA A 77 2.40 -10.16 -15.66
C ALA A 77 1.25 -9.18 -15.40
N ARG A 78 1.11 -8.13 -16.23
CA ARG A 78 -0.01 -7.19 -16.16
C ARG A 78 -1.35 -7.89 -16.42
N GLN A 79 -1.41 -8.82 -17.38
CA GLN A 79 -2.62 -9.61 -17.64
C GLN A 79 -2.98 -10.48 -16.42
N ALA A 80 -2.01 -11.20 -15.86
CA ALA A 80 -2.25 -12.04 -14.68
C ALA A 80 -2.73 -11.23 -13.46
N ILE A 81 -2.19 -10.03 -13.27
CA ILE A 81 -2.64 -9.11 -12.21
C ILE A 81 -4.06 -8.61 -12.50
N CYS A 82 -4.35 -8.22 -13.75
CA CYS A 82 -5.68 -7.78 -14.16
C CYS A 82 -6.73 -8.88 -13.92
N ASP A 83 -6.42 -10.11 -14.28
CA ASP A 83 -7.30 -11.28 -14.06
C ASP A 83 -7.52 -11.51 -12.56
N TYR A 84 -6.46 -11.40 -11.75
CA TYR A 84 -6.55 -11.52 -10.30
C TYR A 84 -7.44 -10.45 -9.68
N GLU A 85 -7.22 -9.20 -10.01
CA GLU A 85 -8.01 -8.08 -9.47
C GLU A 85 -9.47 -8.13 -9.97
N THR A 86 -9.70 -8.52 -11.22
CA THR A 86 -11.04 -8.79 -11.74
C THR A 86 -11.74 -9.91 -10.97
N SER A 87 -11.02 -10.95 -10.58
CA SER A 87 -11.58 -12.05 -9.78
C SER A 87 -12.08 -11.63 -8.39
N LYS A 88 -11.60 -10.48 -7.88
CA LYS A 88 -12.08 -9.86 -6.64
C LYS A 88 -13.32 -8.99 -6.84
N GLY A 89 -13.80 -8.87 -8.08
CA GLY A 89 -15.01 -8.12 -8.45
C GLY A 89 -14.74 -6.69 -8.93
N ILE A 90 -13.48 -6.30 -9.15
CA ILE A 90 -13.15 -4.98 -9.73
C ILE A 90 -13.55 -5.01 -11.21
N LYS A 91 -14.32 -4.00 -11.64
CA LYS A 91 -14.84 -3.91 -13.00
C LYS A 91 -14.13 -2.84 -13.82
N GLY A 92 -14.25 -2.97 -15.15
CA GLY A 92 -13.80 -1.95 -16.11
C GLY A 92 -12.29 -1.76 -16.18
N ILE A 93 -11.49 -2.66 -15.60
CA ILE A 93 -10.03 -2.63 -15.68
C ILE A 93 -9.51 -3.49 -16.83
N THR A 94 -8.37 -3.10 -17.35
CA THR A 94 -7.61 -3.78 -18.40
C THR A 94 -6.14 -3.89 -17.99
N PRO A 95 -5.30 -4.68 -18.65
CA PRO A 95 -3.86 -4.69 -18.37
C PRO A 95 -3.18 -3.33 -18.51
N ASP A 96 -3.76 -2.39 -19.25
CA ASP A 96 -3.21 -1.02 -19.38
C ASP A 96 -3.42 -0.16 -18.14
N ASP A 97 -4.29 -0.59 -17.24
CA ASP A 97 -4.54 0.05 -15.96
C ASP A 97 -3.61 -0.46 -14.84
N VAL A 98 -2.76 -1.44 -15.16
CA VAL A 98 -1.83 -2.10 -14.23
C VAL A 98 -0.42 -1.54 -14.37
N PHE A 99 0.19 -1.17 -13.23
CA PHE A 99 1.57 -0.71 -13.13
C PHE A 99 2.31 -1.55 -12.09
N ILE A 100 3.46 -2.11 -12.48
CA ILE A 100 4.27 -3.00 -11.63
C ILE A 100 5.52 -2.25 -11.16
N GLY A 101 5.89 -2.43 -9.89
CA GLY A 101 7.09 -1.85 -9.31
C GLY A 101 7.81 -2.77 -8.32
N ASN A 102 8.91 -2.29 -7.77
CA ASN A 102 9.76 -3.03 -6.82
C ASN A 102 9.13 -3.12 -5.42
N GLY A 103 7.98 -3.76 -5.33
CA GLY A 103 7.12 -3.85 -4.16
C GLY A 103 6.24 -2.62 -4.00
N VAL A 104 5.19 -2.77 -3.18
CA VAL A 104 4.20 -1.70 -2.95
C VAL A 104 4.83 -0.39 -2.51
N SER A 105 5.99 -0.42 -1.82
CA SER A 105 6.65 0.81 -1.36
C SER A 105 7.10 1.72 -2.49
N GLU A 106 7.59 1.18 -3.60
CA GLU A 106 7.94 1.97 -4.78
C GLU A 106 6.68 2.43 -5.51
N VAL A 107 5.69 1.54 -5.62
CA VAL A 107 4.40 1.84 -6.25
C VAL A 107 3.68 3.00 -5.55
N VAL A 108 3.76 3.08 -4.22
CA VAL A 108 3.23 4.21 -3.44
C VAL A 108 3.91 5.52 -3.84
N SER A 109 5.24 5.54 -4.03
CA SER A 109 5.94 6.73 -4.50
C SER A 109 5.50 7.10 -5.93
N PHE A 110 5.40 6.13 -6.83
CA PHE A 110 4.90 6.37 -8.19
C PHE A 110 3.50 6.98 -8.22
N ALA A 111 2.64 6.53 -7.28
CA ALA A 111 1.28 7.00 -7.20
C ALA A 111 1.15 8.41 -6.57
N LEU A 112 2.03 8.78 -5.67
CA LEU A 112 1.98 10.07 -4.98
C LEU A 112 2.72 11.18 -5.74
N THR A 113 3.83 10.86 -6.42
CA THR A 113 4.64 11.84 -7.16
C THR A 113 3.84 12.66 -8.19
N PRO A 114 3.00 12.07 -9.06
CA PRO A 114 2.21 12.82 -10.02
C PRO A 114 0.97 13.48 -9.40
N LEU A 115 0.60 13.16 -8.18
CA LEU A 115 -0.63 13.62 -7.53
C LEU A 115 -0.42 14.87 -6.68
N LEU A 116 0.72 14.97 -5.98
CA LEU A 116 0.90 15.96 -4.91
C LEU A 116 1.76 17.14 -5.34
N ASN A 117 1.28 18.34 -5.01
CA ASN A 117 2.06 19.56 -4.94
C ASN A 117 2.37 19.91 -3.49
N ASP A 118 3.28 20.87 -3.27
CA ASP A 118 3.61 21.37 -1.94
C ASP A 118 2.36 21.79 -1.16
N GLY A 119 2.17 21.17 -0.02
CA GLY A 119 1.07 21.42 0.91
C GLY A 119 -0.27 20.74 0.56
N ASP A 120 -0.36 19.96 -0.51
CA ASP A 120 -1.52 19.09 -0.76
C ASP A 120 -1.64 18.03 0.36
N GLU A 121 -2.85 17.68 0.72
CA GLU A 121 -3.14 16.82 1.86
C GLU A 121 -3.61 15.43 1.43
N VAL A 122 -3.13 14.41 2.17
CA VAL A 122 -3.60 13.03 2.04
C VAL A 122 -4.06 12.53 3.40
N LEU A 123 -5.29 12.04 3.50
CA LEU A 123 -5.81 11.41 4.70
C LEU A 123 -5.18 10.02 4.88
N VAL A 124 -4.58 9.76 6.04
CA VAL A 124 -3.88 8.51 6.37
C VAL A 124 -4.42 7.93 7.66
N PRO A 125 -4.68 6.63 7.77
CA PRO A 125 -5.19 6.04 9.01
C PRO A 125 -4.18 6.13 10.16
N SER A 126 -4.68 6.22 11.39
CA SER A 126 -3.87 6.15 12.61
C SER A 126 -4.56 5.25 13.64
N PRO A 127 -3.91 4.13 14.06
CA PRO A 127 -2.56 3.71 13.68
C PRO A 127 -2.47 3.12 12.27
N SER A 128 -1.29 3.26 11.63
CA SER A 128 -0.99 2.64 10.34
C SER A 128 0.50 2.37 10.16
N TYR A 129 0.82 1.65 9.08
CA TYR A 129 2.19 1.47 8.66
C TYR A 129 2.79 2.80 8.19
N SER A 130 3.93 3.19 8.78
CA SER A 130 4.56 4.50 8.59
C SER A 130 4.96 4.83 7.14
N LEU A 131 4.93 3.84 6.23
CA LEU A 131 5.23 4.06 4.81
C LEU A 131 4.38 5.18 4.22
N TRP A 132 3.05 5.15 4.43
CA TRP A 132 2.14 6.10 3.81
C TRP A 132 2.39 7.54 4.25
N GLY A 133 2.44 7.78 5.56
CA GLY A 133 2.76 9.11 6.08
C GLY A 133 4.13 9.63 5.64
N ASN A 134 5.14 8.75 5.67
CA ASN A 134 6.49 9.09 5.22
C ASN A 134 6.55 9.40 3.72
N SER A 135 5.85 8.63 2.88
CA SER A 135 5.83 8.85 1.43
C SER A 135 5.16 10.19 1.08
N VAL A 136 4.06 10.54 1.76
CA VAL A 136 3.42 11.86 1.58
C VAL A 136 4.39 13.00 1.92
N TYR A 137 5.14 12.90 3.04
CA TYR A 137 6.17 13.90 3.37
C TYR A 137 7.30 13.98 2.34
N LEU A 138 7.69 12.84 1.73
CA LEU A 138 8.76 12.80 0.74
C LEU A 138 8.36 13.47 -0.57
N GLU A 139 7.07 13.50 -0.88
CA GLU A 139 6.50 14.19 -2.04
C GLU A 139 6.03 15.62 -1.70
N ASP A 140 6.59 16.23 -0.63
CA ASP A 140 6.27 17.57 -0.14
C ASP A 140 4.78 17.79 0.23
N GLY A 141 3.99 16.71 0.31
CA GLY A 141 2.62 16.71 0.79
C GLY A 141 2.53 16.70 2.32
N LYS A 142 1.30 16.86 2.82
CA LYS A 142 0.97 16.83 4.24
C LYS A 142 0.07 15.63 4.57
N PRO A 143 0.55 14.59 5.27
CA PRO A 143 -0.32 13.54 5.76
C PRO A 143 -1.21 14.10 6.89
N VAL A 144 -2.50 13.90 6.78
CA VAL A 144 -3.51 14.25 7.78
C VAL A 144 -4.05 12.96 8.36
N PHE A 145 -3.71 12.68 9.62
CA PHE A 145 -4.03 11.40 10.22
C PHE A 145 -5.46 11.39 10.77
N TYR A 146 -6.28 10.43 10.29
CA TYR A 146 -7.61 10.18 10.84
C TYR A 146 -7.57 9.00 11.83
N THR A 147 -8.50 9.02 12.79
CA THR A 147 -8.56 8.06 13.88
C THR A 147 -9.17 6.74 13.43
N CYS A 148 -8.51 5.63 13.79
CA CYS A 148 -9.10 4.31 13.85
C CYS A 148 -9.26 3.97 15.33
N ASP A 149 -10.49 4.00 15.85
CA ASP A 149 -10.77 3.93 17.28
C ASP A 149 -10.65 2.50 17.81
N GLU A 150 -9.79 2.30 18.82
CA GLU A 150 -9.63 1.02 19.50
C GLU A 150 -10.95 0.52 20.10
N GLN A 151 -11.74 1.42 20.67
CA GLN A 151 -13.02 1.08 21.29
C GLN A 151 -14.10 0.74 20.27
N ALA A 152 -13.91 1.14 18.99
CA ALA A 152 -14.75 0.82 17.85
C ALA A 152 -14.10 -0.23 16.94
N ASN A 153 -13.43 -1.23 17.50
CA ASN A 153 -12.75 -2.30 16.77
C ASN A 153 -11.69 -1.83 15.74
N TRP A 154 -11.04 -0.72 15.99
CA TRP A 154 -10.06 -0.11 15.09
C TRP A 154 -10.63 0.28 13.72
N TYR A 155 -11.94 0.47 13.61
CA TYR A 155 -12.56 0.97 12.39
C TYR A 155 -12.29 2.47 12.21
N PRO A 156 -12.16 2.93 10.95
CA PRO A 156 -12.07 4.36 10.66
C PRO A 156 -13.25 5.15 11.23
N ASP A 157 -12.95 6.23 11.94
CA ASP A 157 -13.97 7.19 12.39
C ASP A 157 -14.36 8.11 11.22
N ILE A 158 -15.52 7.86 10.65
CA ILE A 158 -16.03 8.60 9.49
C ILE A 158 -16.27 10.08 9.82
N GLN A 159 -16.66 10.42 11.05
CA GLN A 159 -16.86 11.81 11.44
C GLN A 159 -15.52 12.53 11.57
N ASP A 160 -14.51 11.86 12.13
CA ASP A 160 -13.16 12.40 12.19
C ASP A 160 -12.57 12.61 10.79
N ILE A 161 -12.76 11.63 9.87
CA ILE A 161 -12.38 11.76 8.46
C ILE A 161 -12.99 13.03 7.87
N ARG A 162 -14.32 13.18 7.96
CA ARG A 162 -15.05 14.33 7.41
C ARG A 162 -14.57 15.66 7.97
N SER A 163 -14.29 15.70 9.27
CA SER A 163 -13.85 16.91 9.96
C SER A 163 -12.44 17.39 9.53
N LYS A 164 -11.65 16.49 8.95
CA LYS A 164 -10.27 16.74 8.53
C LYS A 164 -10.09 17.06 7.04
N ILE A 165 -11.16 16.92 6.25
CA ILE A 165 -11.13 17.26 4.83
C ILE A 165 -11.09 18.78 4.66
N THR A 166 -10.18 19.23 3.80
CA THR A 166 -10.05 20.63 3.38
C THR A 166 -10.05 20.73 1.84
N ASP A 167 -9.98 21.93 1.31
CA ASP A 167 -9.81 22.18 -0.14
C ASP A 167 -8.46 21.70 -0.71
N LYS A 168 -7.50 21.36 0.18
CA LYS A 168 -6.21 20.79 -0.18
C LYS A 168 -6.18 19.28 -0.16
N THR A 169 -7.23 18.64 0.34
CA THR A 169 -7.27 17.17 0.43
C THR A 169 -7.45 16.55 -0.95
N LYS A 170 -6.49 15.75 -1.39
CA LYS A 170 -6.48 15.08 -2.70
C LYS A 170 -6.94 13.62 -2.62
N ALA A 171 -6.59 12.94 -1.54
CA ALA A 171 -6.81 11.51 -1.45
C ALA A 171 -7.00 11.03 -0.01
N ILE A 172 -7.57 9.83 0.09
CA ILE A 172 -7.66 9.07 1.33
C ILE A 172 -7.02 7.70 1.16
N VAL A 173 -6.22 7.28 2.14
CA VAL A 173 -5.58 5.96 2.20
C VAL A 173 -6.40 5.03 3.08
N ILE A 174 -6.71 3.85 2.55
CA ILE A 174 -7.36 2.75 3.26
C ILE A 174 -6.43 1.54 3.22
N ILE A 175 -6.05 1.02 4.38
CA ILE A 175 -5.23 -0.20 4.49
C ILE A 175 -6.15 -1.30 5.03
N ASN A 176 -6.49 -2.27 4.18
CA ASN A 176 -7.47 -3.29 4.53
C ASN A 176 -7.12 -4.67 3.96
N PRO A 177 -6.80 -5.67 4.80
CA PRO A 177 -6.66 -5.62 6.27
C PRO A 177 -5.60 -4.64 6.75
N ASN A 178 -5.82 -4.00 7.91
CA ASN A 178 -4.96 -2.94 8.41
C ASN A 178 -3.65 -3.49 9.02
N ASN A 179 -2.58 -2.76 8.84
CA ASN A 179 -1.31 -2.91 9.57
C ASN A 179 -1.10 -1.62 10.41
N PRO A 180 -1.02 -1.70 11.76
CA PRO A 180 -0.65 -2.89 12.56
C PRO A 180 -1.82 -3.64 13.22
N THR A 181 -3.05 -3.17 13.16
CA THR A 181 -4.15 -3.68 13.99
C THR A 181 -4.66 -5.07 13.56
N GLY A 182 -4.43 -5.45 12.30
CA GLY A 182 -4.92 -6.71 11.72
C GLY A 182 -6.43 -6.71 11.45
N VAL A 183 -7.12 -5.59 11.68
CA VAL A 183 -8.57 -5.51 11.47
C VAL A 183 -8.93 -5.59 9.99
N LEU A 184 -9.99 -6.31 9.70
CA LEU A 184 -10.65 -6.34 8.39
C LEU A 184 -11.90 -5.47 8.47
N TYR A 185 -11.99 -4.46 7.61
CA TYR A 185 -13.12 -3.54 7.57
C TYR A 185 -14.34 -4.22 6.92
N PRO A 186 -15.52 -4.12 7.55
CA PRO A 186 -16.76 -4.63 6.97
C PRO A 186 -17.22 -3.76 5.79
N LYS A 187 -18.09 -4.33 4.96
CA LYS A 187 -18.59 -3.68 3.75
C LYS A 187 -19.21 -2.31 4.03
N GLU A 188 -19.90 -2.19 5.13
CA GLU A 188 -20.62 -0.97 5.55
C GLU A 188 -19.64 0.20 5.71
N ILE A 189 -18.51 -0.01 6.40
CA ILE A 189 -17.46 1.00 6.58
C ILE A 189 -16.82 1.37 5.24
N LEU A 190 -16.57 0.39 4.37
CA LEU A 190 -16.01 0.66 3.04
C LEU A 190 -16.98 1.52 2.20
N LEU A 191 -18.27 1.26 2.26
CA LEU A 191 -19.29 2.06 1.57
C LEU A 191 -19.38 3.49 2.11
N GLU A 192 -19.26 3.69 3.43
CA GLU A 192 -19.23 5.02 4.02
C GLU A 192 -17.99 5.82 3.56
N ILE A 193 -16.83 5.17 3.47
CA ILE A 193 -15.59 5.77 2.94
C ILE A 193 -15.77 6.16 1.47
N ILE A 194 -16.34 5.28 0.65
CA ILE A 194 -16.64 5.56 -0.76
C ILE A 194 -17.59 6.76 -0.86
N GLN A 195 -18.60 6.84 0.00
CA GLN A 195 -19.52 7.96 0.02
C GLN A 195 -18.81 9.29 0.36
N VAL A 196 -17.90 9.28 1.34
CA VAL A 196 -17.07 10.45 1.64
C VAL A 196 -16.21 10.85 0.44
N ALA A 197 -15.53 9.89 -0.18
CA ALA A 197 -14.68 10.18 -1.34
C ALA A 197 -15.49 10.75 -2.52
N ARG A 198 -16.70 10.22 -2.77
CA ARG A 198 -17.63 10.72 -3.78
C ARG A 198 -18.08 12.16 -3.52
N GLU A 199 -18.42 12.45 -2.27
CA GLU A 199 -18.93 13.76 -1.85
C GLU A 199 -17.88 14.86 -1.96
N PHE A 200 -16.63 14.55 -1.63
CA PHE A 200 -15.53 15.50 -1.62
C PHE A 200 -14.59 15.40 -2.84
N GLY A 201 -14.88 14.51 -3.79
CA GLY A 201 -14.08 14.34 -5.00
C GLY A 201 -12.67 13.80 -4.73
N LEU A 202 -12.51 12.88 -3.76
CA LEU A 202 -11.22 12.33 -3.37
C LEU A 202 -10.86 11.08 -4.17
N LEU A 203 -9.56 10.92 -4.47
CA LEU A 203 -8.98 9.65 -4.90
C LEU A 203 -8.85 8.70 -3.68
N ILE A 204 -9.18 7.42 -3.86
CA ILE A 204 -8.95 6.41 -2.81
C ILE A 204 -7.71 5.60 -3.15
N PHE A 205 -6.74 5.53 -2.25
CA PHE A 205 -5.68 4.52 -2.25
C PHE A 205 -6.12 3.35 -1.38
N ALA A 206 -6.38 2.20 -1.99
CA ALA A 206 -6.76 0.95 -1.32
C ALA A 206 -5.52 0.03 -1.23
N ASP A 207 -4.82 0.05 -0.11
CA ASP A 207 -3.70 -0.84 0.16
C ASP A 207 -4.23 -2.19 0.65
N GLU A 208 -4.28 -3.15 -0.27
CA GLU A 208 -4.83 -4.49 -0.07
C GLU A 208 -3.74 -5.57 0.01
N ILE A 209 -2.50 -5.18 0.40
CA ILE A 209 -1.35 -6.10 0.45
C ILE A 209 -1.59 -7.34 1.34
N TYR A 210 -2.55 -7.29 2.26
CA TYR A 210 -2.92 -8.38 3.16
C TYR A 210 -4.22 -9.11 2.75
N ASP A 211 -4.75 -8.91 1.57
CA ASP A 211 -6.06 -9.43 1.10
C ASP A 211 -6.23 -10.95 1.26
N ARG A 212 -5.12 -11.72 1.16
CA ARG A 212 -5.09 -13.18 1.34
C ARG A 212 -4.75 -13.64 2.75
N LEU A 213 -4.42 -12.73 3.65
CA LEU A 213 -4.10 -13.04 5.06
C LEU A 213 -5.29 -12.73 5.96
N VAL A 214 -6.45 -13.27 5.60
CA VAL A 214 -7.70 -13.16 6.34
C VAL A 214 -7.93 -14.44 7.12
N MET A 215 -8.29 -14.31 8.39
CA MET A 215 -8.48 -15.39 9.33
C MET A 215 -9.95 -15.51 9.76
N ASP A 216 -10.24 -16.51 10.60
CA ASP A 216 -11.56 -16.73 11.24
C ASP A 216 -12.71 -16.92 10.25
N GLY A 217 -12.44 -17.47 9.07
CA GLY A 217 -13.47 -17.70 8.03
C GLY A 217 -14.03 -16.44 7.41
N LYS A 218 -13.45 -15.27 7.71
CA LYS A 218 -13.83 -14.00 7.07
C LYS A 218 -13.33 -13.95 5.63
N GLN A 219 -13.91 -13.04 4.84
CA GLN A 219 -13.51 -12.81 3.46
C GLN A 219 -13.16 -11.34 3.26
N HIS A 220 -12.07 -11.09 2.55
CA HIS A 220 -11.69 -9.76 2.11
C HIS A 220 -12.67 -9.29 1.01
N ILE A 221 -13.04 -8.03 1.08
CA ILE A 221 -13.80 -7.33 0.04
C ILE A 221 -12.90 -6.23 -0.49
N SER A 222 -12.58 -6.28 -1.78
CA SER A 222 -11.83 -5.20 -2.42
C SER A 222 -12.70 -3.94 -2.46
N LEU A 223 -12.15 -2.82 -2.00
CA LEU A 223 -12.87 -1.55 -1.98
C LEU A 223 -13.31 -1.15 -3.39
N ALA A 224 -12.42 -1.32 -4.37
CA ALA A 224 -12.72 -1.00 -5.77
C ALA A 224 -13.84 -1.85 -6.38
N SER A 225 -14.19 -3.02 -5.79
CA SER A 225 -15.32 -3.82 -6.24
C SER A 225 -16.69 -3.23 -5.86
N LEU A 226 -16.70 -2.24 -4.98
CA LEU A 226 -17.91 -1.63 -4.43
C LEU A 226 -18.32 -0.32 -5.11
N THR A 227 -17.51 0.16 -6.05
CA THR A 227 -17.75 1.42 -6.76
C THR A 227 -17.23 1.37 -8.20
N GLU A 228 -17.92 2.07 -9.10
CA GLU A 228 -17.50 2.27 -10.49
C GLU A 228 -17.41 3.78 -10.82
N ASP A 229 -17.85 4.64 -9.91
CA ASP A 229 -17.96 6.10 -10.10
C ASP A 229 -16.99 6.92 -9.25
N VAL A 230 -16.23 6.26 -8.35
CA VAL A 230 -15.15 6.89 -7.58
C VAL A 230 -13.82 6.34 -8.06
N PRO A 231 -12.79 7.18 -8.33
CA PRO A 231 -11.47 6.71 -8.71
C PRO A 231 -10.80 6.01 -7.54
N VAL A 232 -10.31 4.79 -7.78
CA VAL A 232 -9.59 3.97 -6.79
C VAL A 232 -8.29 3.46 -7.38
N ILE A 233 -7.21 3.59 -6.63
CA ILE A 233 -5.95 2.92 -6.90
C ILE A 233 -5.81 1.77 -5.90
N THR A 234 -5.98 0.55 -6.38
CA THR A 234 -5.77 -0.67 -5.59
C THR A 234 -4.30 -1.05 -5.63
N LEU A 235 -3.68 -1.19 -4.47
CA LEU A 235 -2.28 -1.60 -4.33
C LEU A 235 -2.19 -2.99 -3.72
N ASN A 236 -1.34 -3.84 -4.30
CA ASN A 236 -1.13 -5.21 -3.82
C ASN A 236 0.26 -5.72 -4.25
N GLY A 237 0.61 -6.95 -3.88
CA GLY A 237 1.90 -7.54 -4.23
C GLY A 237 2.11 -8.92 -3.64
N LEU A 238 3.25 -9.52 -3.96
CA LEU A 238 3.59 -10.89 -3.56
C LEU A 238 4.26 -10.97 -2.16
N SER A 239 4.60 -9.84 -1.57
CA SER A 239 5.40 -9.79 -0.33
C SER A 239 4.75 -10.51 0.85
N LYS A 240 3.43 -10.42 0.97
CA LYS A 240 2.68 -10.96 2.11
C LYS A 240 1.93 -12.23 1.75
N SER A 241 1.10 -12.17 0.71
CA SER A 241 0.27 -13.29 0.24
C SER A 241 1.08 -14.53 -0.15
N HIS A 242 2.30 -14.35 -0.68
CA HIS A 242 3.17 -15.41 -1.17
C HIS A 242 4.50 -15.51 -0.38
N CYS A 243 4.65 -14.77 0.71
CA CYS A 243 5.89 -14.70 1.51
C CYS A 243 7.14 -14.28 0.71
N LEU A 244 6.97 -13.53 -0.38
CA LEU A 244 8.03 -13.15 -1.32
C LEU A 244 8.54 -11.72 -1.12
N CYS A 245 8.63 -11.25 0.11
CA CYS A 245 9.03 -9.87 0.40
C CYS A 245 10.44 -9.51 -0.11
N GLY A 246 11.32 -10.50 -0.28
CA GLY A 246 12.67 -10.33 -0.83
C GLY A 246 12.72 -10.16 -2.34
N TYR A 247 11.72 -10.64 -3.07
CA TYR A 247 11.65 -10.57 -4.54
C TYR A 247 11.16 -9.22 -5.06
N ARG A 248 10.60 -8.39 -4.18
CA ARG A 248 10.22 -7.01 -4.50
C ARG A 248 9.24 -6.90 -5.66
N CYS A 249 8.10 -7.60 -5.62
CA CYS A 249 7.03 -7.47 -6.60
C CYS A 249 5.79 -6.85 -5.96
N GLY A 250 5.37 -5.72 -6.48
CA GLY A 250 4.13 -5.02 -6.12
C GLY A 250 3.53 -4.35 -7.33
N TRP A 251 2.27 -3.98 -7.25
CA TRP A 251 1.54 -3.33 -8.33
C TRP A 251 0.48 -2.37 -7.81
N MET A 252 0.05 -1.49 -8.69
CA MET A 252 -1.19 -0.74 -8.56
C MET A 252 -2.10 -0.99 -9.76
N VAL A 253 -3.41 -0.91 -9.53
CA VAL A 253 -4.44 -0.94 -10.56
C VAL A 253 -5.34 0.27 -10.39
N ILE A 254 -5.49 1.05 -11.47
CA ILE A 254 -6.32 2.24 -11.48
C ILE A 254 -7.72 1.86 -12.01
N SER A 255 -8.74 2.06 -11.19
CA SER A 255 -10.15 1.79 -11.53
C SER A 255 -11.01 3.04 -11.34
N GLY A 256 -12.28 2.97 -11.79
CA GLY A 256 -13.22 4.08 -11.76
C GLY A 256 -13.29 4.85 -13.09
N PRO A 257 -13.99 6.01 -13.11
CA PRO A 257 -14.23 6.75 -14.34
C PRO A 257 -12.94 7.20 -15.02
N ARG A 258 -12.81 6.84 -16.30
CA ARG A 258 -11.59 7.12 -17.05
C ARG A 258 -11.35 8.62 -17.24
N GLU A 259 -12.40 9.36 -17.44
CA GLU A 259 -12.37 10.83 -17.58
C GLU A 259 -11.82 11.56 -16.36
N LEU A 260 -11.89 10.95 -15.17
CA LEU A 260 -11.34 11.50 -13.94
C LEU A 260 -9.86 11.13 -13.71
N THR A 261 -9.36 10.14 -14.46
CA THR A 261 -8.02 9.56 -14.22
C THR A 261 -7.10 9.61 -15.45
N GLU A 262 -7.57 10.12 -16.60
CA GLU A 262 -6.84 10.08 -17.87
C GLU A 262 -5.48 10.79 -17.79
N ASP A 263 -5.47 12.01 -17.27
CA ASP A 263 -4.22 12.80 -17.09
C ASP A 263 -3.26 12.11 -16.11
N TYR A 264 -3.80 11.58 -15.03
CA TYR A 264 -3.00 10.88 -14.00
C TYR A 264 -2.37 9.56 -14.50
N ARG A 265 -2.92 8.95 -15.55
CA ARG A 265 -2.44 7.66 -16.14
C ARG A 265 -1.23 7.84 -17.07
N GLN A 266 -0.91 9.06 -17.48
CA GLN A 266 0.19 9.40 -18.38
C GLN A 266 1.53 9.48 -17.66
#